data_7b37d0d987c3c4ce005103386ffd931a
#
_entry.id   7b37d0d987c3c4ce005103386ffd931a
#
_cell.length_a   1.000
_cell.length_b   1.000
_cell.length_c   1.000
_cell.angle_alpha   90.00
_cell.angle_beta   90.00
_cell.angle_gamma   90.00
#
_symmetry.space_group_name_H-M   'P 1'
#
loop_
_entity.id
_entity.type
_entity.pdbx_description
1 polymer ?
#
loop_
_entity_poly.entity_id
_entity_poly.type
_entity_poly.pdbx_seq_one_letter_code
_entity_poly.pdbx_strand_id
1 'polypeptide(L)'
;MGFVRVDEVGFDARNPAAVYAEGWQTWSPVRMLRLGEASEQAPDERMQKVAWRPGKPVPDGVIQAEGVLAIAPREGPARAWFAPDPAREVATLRVEASGDRASISADEEVETVEAPDLGAALIAVAARLRAPAVASVPPGWCSWSYYFERITEEAVVENVEAAKRHDLDVEIMQVDDGYEARIGDWLDPRSGYGSLQRTAERIRDAGMRAGVWTAPFLVDPTSDLAARHPDWLLAGVDAGTHWGRRMLVLDVAHRDAADHLAHVFRTFADWGFTFYKIDFLYAGAMPGLAAYRAGLQLIRDAVGDEATVLGCGAPLLPSIGLVDAMRVGPDVLQQAPHPQPETDTLIRIAGMRSWMNGRLWVNDPDHLVVRAAIRDRERWAEFVDRCAGVALSGDRLSELDERGLELTRHVVSRSRSRSGR
;
A
#
# COMPACT_ATOMS: atom_id res chain seq x y z
N MET A 1 -5.65 -26.59 -2.99
CA MET A 1 -4.85 -27.82 -3.29
C MET A 1 -3.79 -28.00 -2.21
N GLY A 2 -3.17 -29.19 -2.06
CA GLY A 2 -2.04 -29.40 -1.16
C GLY A 2 -0.74 -28.86 -1.80
N PHE A 3 0.29 -28.59 -0.99
CA PHE A 3 1.60 -28.20 -1.50
C PHE A 3 2.22 -29.32 -2.34
N VAL A 4 2.71 -28.98 -3.52
CA VAL A 4 3.44 -29.87 -4.43
C VAL A 4 4.87 -29.34 -4.57
N ARG A 5 5.86 -30.23 -4.51
CA ARG A 5 7.25 -29.86 -4.75
C ARG A 5 7.42 -29.44 -6.21
N VAL A 6 7.92 -28.22 -6.41
CA VAL A 6 8.12 -27.61 -7.75
C VAL A 6 9.59 -27.55 -8.16
N ASP A 7 10.52 -27.50 -7.18
CA ASP A 7 11.96 -27.46 -7.45
C ASP A 7 12.79 -27.93 -6.23
N GLU A 8 14.09 -28.06 -6.43
CA GLU A 8 15.09 -28.32 -5.40
C GLU A 8 16.40 -27.57 -5.71
N VAL A 9 16.94 -26.90 -4.71
CA VAL A 9 18.19 -26.14 -4.81
C VAL A 9 19.23 -26.73 -3.85
N GLY A 10 20.42 -27.05 -4.39
CA GLY A 10 21.58 -27.38 -3.55
C GLY A 10 22.19 -26.14 -2.93
N PHE A 11 22.67 -26.20 -1.68
CA PHE A 11 23.37 -25.11 -1.04
C PHE A 11 24.43 -25.61 -0.05
N ASP A 12 25.44 -24.75 0.23
CA ASP A 12 26.41 -25.01 1.29
C ASP A 12 25.86 -24.46 2.61
N ALA A 13 25.60 -25.33 3.58
CA ALA A 13 25.10 -24.94 4.90
C ALA A 13 26.06 -24.01 5.67
N ARG A 14 27.38 -24.00 5.33
CA ARG A 14 28.37 -23.07 5.91
C ARG A 14 28.29 -21.68 5.28
N ASN A 15 27.63 -21.57 4.13
CA ASN A 15 27.51 -20.35 3.35
C ASN A 15 26.14 -20.30 2.65
N PRO A 16 25.05 -20.17 3.43
CA PRO A 16 23.69 -20.32 2.94
C PRO A 16 23.32 -19.25 1.92
N ALA A 17 22.55 -19.64 0.92
CA ALA A 17 22.01 -18.76 -0.12
C ALA A 17 21.09 -17.69 0.48
N ALA A 18 21.08 -16.51 -0.14
CA ALA A 18 20.10 -15.48 0.17
C ALA A 18 18.73 -15.83 -0.41
N VAL A 19 17.68 -15.59 0.38
CA VAL A 19 16.30 -15.87 0.02
C VAL A 19 15.47 -14.60 0.15
N TYR A 20 14.84 -14.17 -0.94
CA TYR A 20 13.80 -13.15 -0.94
C TYR A 20 12.45 -13.84 -0.86
N ALA A 21 11.68 -13.50 0.17
CA ALA A 21 10.32 -13.99 0.35
C ALA A 21 9.36 -12.80 0.42
N GLU A 22 8.51 -12.64 -0.60
CA GLU A 22 7.52 -11.57 -0.62
C GLU A 22 6.36 -11.90 0.34
N GLY A 23 5.80 -10.87 0.97
CA GLY A 23 4.61 -10.98 1.80
C GLY A 23 3.32 -10.88 0.98
N TRP A 24 2.18 -11.12 1.64
CA TRP A 24 0.87 -11.10 1.01
C TRP A 24 0.43 -9.70 0.56
N GLN A 25 0.67 -8.71 1.40
CA GLN A 25 0.13 -7.38 1.21
C GLN A 25 1.12 -6.29 1.65
N THR A 26 0.77 -5.03 1.48
CA THR A 26 1.65 -3.87 1.67
C THR A 26 2.29 -3.80 3.07
N TRP A 27 1.58 -4.21 4.12
CA TRP A 27 2.06 -4.22 5.51
C TRP A 27 2.70 -5.55 5.94
N SER A 28 2.68 -6.56 5.06
CA SER A 28 3.34 -7.84 5.36
C SER A 28 4.84 -7.65 5.54
N PRO A 29 5.46 -8.37 6.48
CA PRO A 29 6.91 -8.39 6.57
C PRO A 29 7.51 -8.95 5.27
N VAL A 30 8.55 -8.28 4.79
CA VAL A 30 9.42 -8.75 3.73
C VAL A 30 10.85 -8.69 4.24
N ARG A 31 11.60 -9.77 4.10
CA ARG A 31 12.97 -9.87 4.58
C ARG A 31 13.86 -10.61 3.59
N MET A 32 15.12 -10.23 3.58
CA MET A 32 16.16 -11.07 3.02
C MET A 32 16.55 -12.10 4.10
N LEU A 33 16.19 -13.34 3.83
CA LEU A 33 16.52 -14.48 4.69
C LEU A 33 17.69 -15.26 4.12
N ARG A 34 18.18 -16.23 4.90
CA ARG A 34 19.14 -17.24 4.46
C ARG A 34 18.50 -18.60 4.48
N LEU A 35 18.90 -19.49 3.58
CA LEU A 35 18.46 -20.88 3.66
C LEU A 35 18.81 -21.47 5.03
N GLY A 36 17.81 -22.07 5.67
CA GLY A 36 17.90 -22.57 7.04
C GLY A 36 17.32 -21.63 8.10
N GLU A 37 16.99 -20.38 7.76
CA GLU A 37 16.14 -19.51 8.57
C GLU A 37 14.65 -19.80 8.32
N ALA A 38 13.77 -19.14 9.06
CA ALA A 38 12.31 -19.26 8.91
C ALA A 38 11.67 -17.87 8.75
N SER A 39 10.55 -17.83 8.04
CA SER A 39 9.72 -16.64 7.97
C SER A 39 9.07 -16.33 9.32
N GLU A 40 8.82 -15.05 9.56
CA GLU A 40 8.12 -14.57 10.74
C GLU A 40 6.65 -15.02 10.72
N GLN A 41 6.19 -15.55 11.83
CA GLN A 41 4.78 -15.88 12.02
C GLN A 41 3.99 -14.66 12.45
N ALA A 42 2.69 -14.64 12.16
CA ALA A 42 1.81 -13.62 12.70
C ALA A 42 1.78 -13.73 14.24
N PRO A 43 1.97 -12.61 14.96
CA PRO A 43 2.01 -12.63 16.43
C PRO A 43 0.66 -13.00 17.05
N ASP A 44 -0.43 -12.79 16.34
CA ASP A 44 -1.78 -13.10 16.78
C ASP A 44 -2.74 -13.28 15.59
N GLU A 45 -3.96 -13.70 15.87
CA GLU A 45 -5.01 -13.93 14.86
C GLU A 45 -5.41 -12.64 14.12
N ARG A 46 -5.36 -11.48 14.78
CA ARG A 46 -5.66 -10.21 14.15
C ARG A 46 -4.63 -9.88 13.09
N MET A 47 -3.33 -9.99 13.43
CA MET A 47 -2.26 -9.72 12.48
C MET A 47 -2.25 -10.74 11.33
N GLN A 48 -2.63 -12.01 11.58
CA GLN A 48 -2.82 -13.00 10.52
C GLN A 48 -3.85 -12.55 9.47
N LYS A 49 -4.88 -11.81 9.87
CA LYS A 49 -5.89 -11.27 8.94
C LYS A 49 -5.45 -9.98 8.27
N VAL A 50 -4.78 -9.10 9.02
CA VAL A 50 -4.50 -7.71 8.61
C VAL A 50 -3.19 -7.57 7.85
N ALA A 51 -2.16 -8.35 8.17
CA ALA A 51 -0.83 -8.20 7.56
C ALA A 51 -0.25 -9.50 6.98
N TRP A 52 -0.81 -10.67 7.28
CA TRP A 52 -0.48 -11.93 6.64
C TRP A 52 -1.62 -12.42 5.77
N ARG A 53 -1.38 -13.46 4.98
CA ARG A 53 -2.43 -14.05 4.15
C ARG A 53 -3.42 -14.83 5.01
N PRO A 54 -4.73 -14.45 5.00
CA PRO A 54 -5.75 -15.20 5.73
C PRO A 54 -5.78 -16.67 5.32
N GLY A 55 -5.86 -17.57 6.32
CA GLY A 55 -5.92 -19.02 6.08
C GLY A 55 -4.61 -19.68 5.63
N LYS A 56 -3.50 -18.92 5.56
CA LYS A 56 -2.17 -19.43 5.18
C LYS A 56 -1.12 -19.09 6.25
N PRO A 57 -1.22 -19.63 7.46
CA PRO A 57 -0.22 -19.38 8.50
C PRO A 57 1.16 -19.94 8.09
N VAL A 58 2.20 -19.26 8.52
CA VAL A 58 3.59 -19.72 8.31
C VAL A 58 3.89 -20.87 9.27
N PRO A 59 4.28 -22.07 8.77
CA PRO A 59 4.69 -23.18 9.65
C PRO A 59 6.04 -22.92 10.32
N ASP A 60 6.29 -23.62 11.43
CA ASP A 60 7.60 -23.58 12.12
C ASP A 60 8.72 -24.06 11.20
N GLY A 61 9.84 -23.36 11.21
CA GLY A 61 11.04 -23.75 10.49
C GLY A 61 10.98 -23.59 8.97
N VAL A 62 9.93 -22.97 8.43
CA VAL A 62 9.69 -22.82 6.99
C VAL A 62 9.88 -21.37 6.56
N ILE A 63 10.52 -21.15 5.41
CA ILE A 63 10.42 -19.86 4.71
C ILE A 63 9.16 -19.89 3.85
N GLN A 64 8.24 -18.96 4.05
CA GLN A 64 7.01 -18.84 3.25
C GLN A 64 6.99 -17.50 2.52
N ALA A 65 6.61 -17.54 1.25
CA ALA A 65 6.39 -16.35 0.41
C ALA A 65 5.01 -16.40 -0.24
N GLU A 66 4.46 -15.23 -0.53
CA GLU A 66 3.16 -15.08 -1.18
C GLU A 66 3.34 -14.48 -2.58
N GLY A 67 3.25 -15.34 -3.57
CA GLY A 67 3.30 -14.99 -4.98
C GLY A 67 4.68 -14.83 -5.60
N VAL A 68 5.74 -14.47 -4.83
CA VAL A 68 7.12 -14.35 -5.34
C VAL A 68 8.11 -14.85 -4.30
N LEU A 69 8.91 -15.82 -4.68
CA LEU A 69 10.07 -16.33 -3.94
C LEU A 69 11.30 -16.25 -4.84
N ALA A 70 12.45 -15.79 -4.35
CA ALA A 70 13.69 -15.89 -5.10
C ALA A 70 14.85 -16.34 -4.21
N ILE A 71 15.74 -17.17 -4.78
CA ILE A 71 16.92 -17.71 -4.11
C ILE A 71 18.16 -17.37 -4.93
N ALA A 72 19.14 -16.74 -4.29
CA ALA A 72 20.43 -16.46 -4.89
C ALA A 72 21.51 -17.26 -4.17
N PRO A 73 22.02 -18.36 -4.77
CA PRO A 73 23.19 -19.04 -4.27
C PRO A 73 24.42 -18.12 -4.36
N ARG A 74 25.46 -18.41 -3.60
CA ARG A 74 26.70 -17.61 -3.68
C ARG A 74 27.41 -17.77 -5.02
N GLU A 75 27.29 -18.95 -5.62
CA GLU A 75 27.83 -19.29 -6.93
C GLU A 75 26.70 -19.81 -7.84
N GLY A 76 26.65 -19.32 -9.06
CA GLY A 76 25.60 -19.64 -10.04
C GLY A 76 24.48 -18.62 -10.08
N PRO A 77 23.50 -18.84 -10.98
CA PRO A 77 22.41 -17.92 -11.21
C PRO A 77 21.43 -17.91 -10.03
N ALA A 78 20.80 -16.76 -9.80
CA ALA A 78 19.60 -16.67 -8.97
C ALA A 78 18.39 -17.25 -9.69
N ARG A 79 17.47 -17.86 -8.93
CA ARG A 79 16.18 -18.34 -9.43
C ARG A 79 15.06 -17.66 -8.70
N ALA A 80 13.99 -17.35 -9.42
CA ALA A 80 12.74 -16.88 -8.81
C ALA A 80 11.55 -17.69 -9.32
N TRP A 81 10.66 -18.01 -8.40
CA TRP A 81 9.39 -18.69 -8.64
C TRP A 81 8.26 -17.73 -8.37
N PHE A 82 7.25 -17.68 -9.24
CA PHE A 82 6.15 -16.73 -9.12
C PHE A 82 4.87 -17.25 -9.78
N ALA A 83 3.71 -16.79 -9.29
CA ALA A 83 2.42 -17.07 -9.92
C ALA A 83 2.32 -16.33 -11.27
N PRO A 84 2.07 -17.02 -12.40
CA PRO A 84 2.06 -16.39 -13.72
C PRO A 84 0.87 -15.44 -13.95
N ASP A 85 -0.27 -15.70 -13.32
CA ASP A 85 -1.49 -14.90 -13.40
C ASP A 85 -2.03 -14.53 -12.01
N PRO A 86 -1.43 -13.53 -11.35
CA PRO A 86 -1.86 -13.12 -10.02
C PRO A 86 -3.25 -12.47 -9.98
N ALA A 87 -3.86 -12.21 -11.14
CA ALA A 87 -5.25 -11.77 -11.21
C ALA A 87 -6.23 -12.89 -10.87
N ARG A 88 -5.85 -14.15 -11.08
CA ARG A 88 -6.68 -15.32 -10.80
C ARG A 88 -6.32 -15.99 -9.48
N GLU A 89 -5.03 -16.17 -9.25
CA GLU A 89 -4.54 -16.86 -8.08
C GLU A 89 -3.13 -16.39 -7.68
N VAL A 90 -2.80 -16.53 -6.41
CA VAL A 90 -1.47 -16.24 -5.88
C VAL A 90 -0.95 -17.48 -5.21
N ALA A 91 0.14 -18.04 -5.69
CA ALA A 91 0.77 -19.18 -5.07
C ALA A 91 1.36 -18.82 -3.71
N THR A 92 1.10 -19.65 -2.69
CA THR A 92 1.94 -19.68 -1.48
C THR A 92 3.11 -20.61 -1.76
N LEU A 93 4.32 -20.09 -1.65
CA LEU A 93 5.56 -20.84 -1.87
C LEU A 93 6.22 -21.13 -0.51
N ARG A 94 6.77 -22.33 -0.35
CA ARG A 94 7.48 -22.72 0.87
C ARG A 94 8.85 -23.29 0.53
N VAL A 95 9.82 -22.96 1.38
CA VAL A 95 11.19 -23.49 1.31
C VAL A 95 11.50 -24.23 2.60
N GLU A 96 11.87 -25.48 2.47
CA GLU A 96 12.29 -26.32 3.58
C GLU A 96 13.73 -26.82 3.32
N ALA A 97 14.65 -26.46 4.22
CA ALA A 97 16.04 -26.87 4.12
C ALA A 97 16.28 -28.17 4.88
N SER A 98 16.98 -29.11 4.25
CA SER A 98 17.40 -30.38 4.85
C SER A 98 18.79 -30.78 4.35
N GLY A 99 19.77 -30.80 5.25
CA GLY A 99 21.16 -31.08 4.89
C GLY A 99 21.75 -29.99 4.01
N ASP A 100 22.15 -30.37 2.79
CA ASP A 100 22.71 -29.51 1.75
C ASP A 100 21.70 -29.15 0.63
N ARG A 101 20.41 -29.43 0.85
CA ARG A 101 19.34 -29.22 -0.10
C ARG A 101 18.20 -28.41 0.51
N ALA A 102 17.56 -27.61 -0.33
CA ALA A 102 16.32 -26.92 -0.02
C ALA A 102 15.26 -27.31 -1.05
N SER A 103 14.15 -27.86 -0.59
CA SER A 103 12.98 -28.16 -1.43
C SER A 103 12.07 -26.94 -1.51
N ILE A 104 11.61 -26.62 -2.70
CA ILE A 104 10.63 -25.57 -2.95
C ILE A 104 9.30 -26.23 -3.29
N SER A 105 8.24 -25.85 -2.56
CA SER A 105 6.88 -26.31 -2.83
C SER A 105 5.91 -25.15 -2.99
N ALA A 106 4.86 -25.36 -3.76
CA ALA A 106 3.80 -24.38 -4.00
C ALA A 106 2.42 -25.05 -3.93
N ASP A 107 1.40 -24.28 -3.58
CA ASP A 107 0.00 -24.75 -3.53
C ASP A 107 -0.79 -24.42 -4.80
N GLU A 108 -0.22 -23.64 -5.71
CA GLU A 108 -0.75 -23.28 -7.02
C GLU A 108 0.35 -23.34 -8.09
N GLU A 109 -0.01 -23.13 -9.35
CA GLU A 109 0.93 -23.11 -10.48
C GLU A 109 1.95 -21.98 -10.34
N VAL A 110 3.21 -22.28 -10.67
CA VAL A 110 4.29 -21.28 -10.67
C VAL A 110 5.16 -21.42 -11.92
N GLU A 111 5.64 -20.28 -12.40
CA GLU A 111 6.73 -20.17 -13.38
C GLU A 111 8.04 -19.92 -12.66
N THR A 112 9.15 -20.22 -13.37
CA THR A 112 10.52 -19.98 -12.89
C THR A 112 11.28 -19.12 -13.87
N VAL A 113 12.09 -18.20 -13.33
CA VAL A 113 13.08 -17.44 -14.10
C VAL A 113 14.46 -17.61 -13.47
N GLU A 114 15.50 -17.59 -14.31
CA GLU A 114 16.90 -17.55 -13.89
C GLU A 114 17.54 -16.24 -14.33
N ALA A 115 18.41 -15.68 -13.50
CA ALA A 115 19.11 -14.43 -13.77
C ALA A 115 20.47 -14.40 -13.05
N PRO A 116 21.40 -13.49 -13.45
CA PRO A 116 22.74 -13.44 -12.86
C PRO A 116 22.75 -13.21 -11.34
N ASP A 117 21.79 -12.45 -10.82
CA ASP A 117 21.66 -12.12 -9.40
C ASP A 117 20.20 -11.96 -8.99
N LEU A 118 19.97 -11.78 -7.69
CA LEU A 118 18.63 -11.66 -7.10
C LEU A 118 17.84 -10.46 -7.66
N GLY A 119 18.48 -9.32 -7.82
CA GLY A 119 17.83 -8.10 -8.33
C GLY A 119 17.37 -8.30 -9.78
N ALA A 120 18.23 -8.88 -10.62
CA ALA A 120 17.90 -9.22 -12.00
C ALA A 120 16.76 -10.26 -12.08
N ALA A 121 16.72 -11.24 -11.17
CA ALA A 121 15.66 -12.23 -11.12
C ALA A 121 14.30 -11.58 -10.78
N LEU A 122 14.25 -10.69 -9.78
CA LEU A 122 13.04 -9.96 -9.40
C LEU A 122 12.56 -9.01 -10.52
N ILE A 123 13.49 -8.35 -11.23
CA ILE A 123 13.17 -7.54 -12.41
C ILE A 123 12.57 -8.40 -13.53
N ALA A 124 13.12 -9.60 -13.74
CA ALA A 124 12.59 -10.53 -14.74
C ALA A 124 11.18 -11.02 -14.35
N VAL A 125 10.91 -11.25 -13.07
CA VAL A 125 9.55 -11.54 -12.57
C VAL A 125 8.61 -10.39 -12.93
N ALA A 126 8.97 -9.12 -12.61
CA ALA A 126 8.13 -7.97 -12.94
C ALA A 126 7.80 -7.89 -14.44
N ALA A 127 8.76 -8.16 -15.31
CA ALA A 127 8.55 -8.18 -16.76
C ALA A 127 7.58 -9.29 -17.22
N ARG A 128 7.54 -10.43 -16.50
CA ARG A 128 6.61 -11.55 -16.79
C ARG A 128 5.20 -11.28 -16.30
N LEU A 129 5.04 -10.51 -15.23
CA LEU A 129 3.74 -10.14 -14.67
C LEU A 129 2.94 -9.17 -15.56
N ARG A 130 3.55 -8.59 -16.60
CA ARG A 130 2.90 -7.80 -17.67
C ARG A 130 1.98 -6.70 -17.16
N ALA A 131 2.43 -5.97 -16.13
CA ALA A 131 1.69 -4.79 -15.68
C ALA A 131 1.53 -3.77 -16.81
N PRO A 132 0.43 -2.99 -16.85
CA PRO A 132 0.31 -1.85 -17.75
C PRO A 132 1.45 -0.84 -17.56
N ALA A 133 1.62 0.06 -18.53
CA ALA A 133 2.58 1.14 -18.40
C ALA A 133 2.25 1.99 -17.15
N VAL A 134 3.26 2.24 -16.34
CA VAL A 134 3.13 2.96 -15.08
C VAL A 134 3.28 4.46 -15.33
N ALA A 135 2.23 5.23 -15.05
CA ALA A 135 2.30 6.69 -15.07
C ALA A 135 3.03 7.20 -13.82
N SER A 136 3.71 8.34 -13.94
CA SER A 136 4.30 9.00 -12.78
C SER A 136 3.23 9.65 -11.91
N VAL A 137 3.49 9.74 -10.61
CA VAL A 137 2.62 10.43 -9.63
C VAL A 137 3.26 11.76 -9.27
N PRO A 138 2.57 12.90 -9.44
CA PRO A 138 3.08 14.19 -9.00
C PRO A 138 3.31 14.27 -7.49
N PRO A 139 4.23 15.12 -7.01
CA PRO A 139 4.44 15.33 -5.58
C PRO A 139 3.24 16.04 -4.94
N GLY A 140 3.08 15.83 -3.65
CA GLY A 140 1.92 16.36 -2.95
C GLY A 140 2.10 16.54 -1.45
N TRP A 141 0.96 16.71 -0.81
CA TRP A 141 0.79 16.78 0.63
C TRP A 141 -0.35 15.84 1.05
N CYS A 142 -0.22 15.27 2.24
CA CYS A 142 -1.24 14.42 2.86
C CYS A 142 -1.44 14.80 4.33
N SER A 143 -2.67 14.81 4.78
CA SER A 143 -3.02 15.25 6.15
C SER A 143 -2.66 14.25 7.25
N TRP A 144 -2.48 12.96 6.94
CA TRP A 144 -2.43 11.89 7.96
C TRP A 144 -1.32 12.07 9.00
N SER A 145 -0.07 12.15 8.59
CA SER A 145 1.08 12.05 9.51
C SER A 145 1.25 13.23 10.47
N TYR A 146 0.45 14.28 10.34
CA TYR A 146 0.41 15.39 11.29
C TYR A 146 -0.92 15.47 12.03
N TYR A 147 -2.03 15.45 11.29
CA TYR A 147 -3.36 15.69 11.87
C TYR A 147 -4.02 14.41 12.36
N PHE A 148 -3.70 13.26 11.79
CA PHE A 148 -4.44 12.02 11.98
C PHE A 148 -5.94 12.29 11.77
N GLU A 149 -6.82 11.70 12.53
CA GLU A 149 -8.28 11.90 12.45
C GLU A 149 -8.76 13.32 12.81
N ARG A 150 -7.85 14.26 13.15
CA ARG A 150 -8.21 15.63 13.57
C ARG A 150 -8.16 16.66 12.44
N ILE A 151 -8.05 16.23 11.21
CA ILE A 151 -8.04 17.12 10.05
C ILE A 151 -9.34 17.93 9.97
N THR A 152 -9.26 19.18 9.56
CA THR A 152 -10.41 20.07 9.30
C THR A 152 -10.25 20.73 7.94
N GLU A 153 -11.35 21.26 7.39
CA GLU A 153 -11.32 22.02 6.13
C GLU A 153 -10.35 23.21 6.21
N GLU A 154 -10.34 23.94 7.35
CA GLU A 154 -9.46 25.08 7.56
C GLU A 154 -7.98 24.66 7.58
N ALA A 155 -7.68 23.49 8.17
CA ALA A 155 -6.31 22.97 8.19
C ALA A 155 -5.82 22.59 6.78
N VAL A 156 -6.69 22.05 5.92
CA VAL A 156 -6.35 21.81 4.51
C VAL A 156 -6.06 23.11 3.79
N VAL A 157 -6.92 24.11 3.94
CA VAL A 157 -6.73 25.44 3.31
C VAL A 157 -5.44 26.10 3.81
N GLU A 158 -5.14 26.03 5.11
CA GLU A 158 -3.88 26.53 5.68
C GLU A 158 -2.64 25.91 4.99
N ASN A 159 -2.66 24.60 4.74
CA ASN A 159 -1.55 23.92 4.06
C ASN A 159 -1.47 24.26 2.57
N VAL A 160 -2.60 24.45 1.89
CA VAL A 160 -2.63 24.99 0.52
C VAL A 160 -1.96 26.37 0.45
N GLU A 161 -2.30 27.28 1.37
CA GLU A 161 -1.71 28.61 1.45
C GLU A 161 -0.22 28.55 1.84
N ALA A 162 0.15 27.66 2.74
CA ALA A 162 1.54 27.46 3.15
C ALA A 162 2.40 26.93 2.00
N ALA A 163 1.90 25.97 1.22
CA ALA A 163 2.59 25.47 0.03
C ALA A 163 2.90 26.60 -0.97
N LYS A 164 1.92 27.48 -1.23
CA LYS A 164 2.09 28.64 -2.10
C LYS A 164 3.06 29.67 -1.50
N ARG A 165 2.94 29.99 -0.22
CA ARG A 165 3.79 30.97 0.47
C ARG A 165 5.25 30.57 0.47
N HIS A 166 5.54 29.27 0.60
CA HIS A 166 6.90 28.74 0.64
C HIS A 166 7.42 28.28 -0.73
N ASP A 167 6.66 28.54 -1.80
CA ASP A 167 7.01 28.15 -3.18
C ASP A 167 7.41 26.66 -3.26
N LEU A 168 6.56 25.78 -2.71
CA LEU A 168 6.74 24.33 -2.77
C LEU A 168 6.02 23.77 -4.01
N ASP A 169 6.72 22.94 -4.78
CA ASP A 169 6.21 22.27 -5.97
C ASP A 169 5.16 21.18 -5.66
N VAL A 170 4.25 21.46 -4.73
CA VAL A 170 3.14 20.56 -4.33
C VAL A 170 2.02 20.67 -5.35
N GLU A 171 1.66 19.55 -5.96
CA GLU A 171 0.59 19.48 -6.96
C GLU A 171 -0.66 18.77 -6.43
N ILE A 172 -0.50 17.79 -5.54
CA ILE A 172 -1.61 17.05 -4.94
C ILE A 172 -1.81 17.51 -3.49
N MET A 173 -3.07 17.79 -3.11
CA MET A 173 -3.48 18.01 -1.72
C MET A 173 -4.47 16.93 -1.33
N GLN A 174 -4.02 15.94 -0.56
CA GLN A 174 -4.82 14.80 -0.16
C GLN A 174 -5.38 14.97 1.25
N VAL A 175 -6.69 14.87 1.38
CA VAL A 175 -7.40 14.71 2.66
C VAL A 175 -7.43 13.23 3.00
N ASP A 176 -6.80 12.88 4.12
CA ASP A 176 -6.75 11.51 4.64
C ASP A 176 -7.91 11.24 5.64
N ASP A 177 -7.90 10.10 6.33
CA ASP A 177 -8.88 9.69 7.36
C ASP A 177 -9.20 10.82 8.36
N GLY A 178 -10.45 10.93 8.72
CA GLY A 178 -10.97 11.86 9.71
C GLY A 178 -11.86 12.96 9.17
N TYR A 179 -12.21 12.97 7.89
CA TYR A 179 -13.22 13.88 7.36
C TYR A 179 -14.63 13.29 7.43
N GLU A 180 -14.78 12.00 7.30
CA GLU A 180 -16.02 11.24 7.22
C GLU A 180 -16.69 11.06 8.60
N ALA A 181 -18.00 10.93 8.60
CA ALA A 181 -18.78 10.69 9.82
C ALA A 181 -18.44 9.34 10.46
N ARG A 182 -18.30 8.31 9.64
CA ARG A 182 -17.90 6.94 9.99
C ARG A 182 -17.31 6.26 8.76
N ILE A 183 -16.47 5.24 8.98
CA ILE A 183 -16.04 4.34 7.92
C ILE A 183 -17.26 3.69 7.27
N GLY A 184 -17.44 3.94 5.96
CA GLY A 184 -18.64 3.55 5.20
C GLY A 184 -19.54 4.73 4.80
N ASP A 185 -19.63 5.77 5.63
CA ASP A 185 -20.44 6.96 5.37
C ASP A 185 -19.60 8.06 4.70
N TRP A 186 -19.03 7.74 3.53
CA TRP A 186 -17.98 8.52 2.86
C TRP A 186 -18.40 9.91 2.37
N LEU A 187 -19.69 10.11 2.08
CA LEU A 187 -20.22 11.37 1.58
C LEU A 187 -20.70 12.30 2.70
N ASP A 188 -20.77 11.79 3.93
CA ASP A 188 -21.23 12.52 5.10
C ASP A 188 -20.01 12.95 5.95
N PRO A 189 -19.69 14.25 6.01
CA PRO A 189 -18.58 14.72 6.84
C PRO A 189 -18.92 14.61 8.33
N ARG A 190 -17.89 14.31 9.14
CA ARG A 190 -18.07 14.37 10.59
C ARG A 190 -18.36 15.79 11.08
N SER A 191 -19.01 15.87 12.23
CA SER A 191 -19.21 17.16 12.92
C SER A 191 -17.87 17.89 13.13
N GLY A 192 -17.77 19.13 12.66
CA GLY A 192 -16.59 19.97 12.77
C GLY A 192 -15.56 19.85 11.64
N TYR A 193 -15.80 18.99 10.63
CA TYR A 193 -14.93 19.00 9.43
C TYR A 193 -15.30 20.15 8.47
N GLY A 194 -16.56 20.34 8.18
CA GLY A 194 -17.04 21.28 7.18
C GLY A 194 -17.62 20.56 5.95
N SER A 195 -17.14 20.87 4.75
CA SER A 195 -17.61 20.26 3.49
C SER A 195 -16.44 19.73 2.67
N LEU A 196 -16.48 18.42 2.39
CA LEU A 196 -15.45 17.78 1.54
C LEU A 196 -15.52 18.31 0.09
N GLN A 197 -16.72 18.53 -0.45
CA GLN A 197 -16.89 19.15 -1.75
C GLN A 197 -16.24 20.55 -1.81
N ARG A 198 -16.52 21.41 -0.84
CA ARG A 198 -15.92 22.75 -0.77
C ARG A 198 -14.40 22.68 -0.56
N THR A 199 -13.90 21.70 0.16
CA THR A 199 -12.46 21.47 0.30
C THR A 199 -11.83 21.17 -1.07
N ALA A 200 -12.45 20.29 -1.87
CA ALA A 200 -11.97 19.99 -3.22
C ALA A 200 -11.98 21.23 -4.13
N GLU A 201 -13.04 22.03 -4.07
CA GLU A 201 -13.16 23.29 -4.82
C GLU A 201 -12.00 24.26 -4.46
N ARG A 202 -11.73 24.46 -3.16
CA ARG A 202 -10.64 25.34 -2.70
C ARG A 202 -9.25 24.86 -3.12
N ILE A 203 -9.00 23.55 -3.11
CA ILE A 203 -7.75 22.97 -3.59
C ILE A 203 -7.59 23.26 -5.10
N ARG A 204 -8.64 23.03 -5.89
CA ARG A 204 -8.63 23.25 -7.34
C ARG A 204 -8.51 24.72 -7.71
N ASP A 205 -9.19 25.62 -7.01
CA ASP A 205 -9.08 27.07 -7.19
C ASP A 205 -7.65 27.56 -6.88
N ALA A 206 -6.93 26.82 -6.07
CA ALA A 206 -5.52 27.05 -5.81
C ALA A 206 -4.58 26.57 -6.96
N GLY A 207 -5.12 25.87 -7.97
CA GLY A 207 -4.39 25.28 -9.09
C GLY A 207 -3.78 23.91 -8.76
N MET A 208 -4.26 23.23 -7.70
CA MET A 208 -3.78 21.93 -7.24
C MET A 208 -4.82 20.84 -7.50
N ARG A 209 -4.40 19.58 -7.46
CA ARG A 209 -5.25 18.40 -7.59
C ARG A 209 -5.78 17.99 -6.23
N ALA A 210 -7.10 17.80 -6.12
CA ALA A 210 -7.71 17.32 -4.89
C ALA A 210 -7.57 15.80 -4.78
N GLY A 211 -7.15 15.34 -3.59
CA GLY A 211 -7.06 13.93 -3.24
C GLY A 211 -7.92 13.59 -2.02
N VAL A 212 -8.46 12.37 -1.98
CA VAL A 212 -9.27 11.85 -0.90
C VAL A 212 -8.84 10.43 -0.51
N TRP A 213 -8.95 10.14 0.79
CA TRP A 213 -8.75 8.81 1.35
C TRP A 213 -10.09 8.11 1.58
N THR A 214 -10.10 6.78 1.42
CA THR A 214 -11.20 5.91 1.83
C THR A 214 -10.68 4.53 2.23
N ALA A 215 -11.45 3.79 3.05
CA ALA A 215 -11.31 2.36 3.27
C ALA A 215 -12.52 1.63 2.64
N PRO A 216 -12.58 1.47 1.31
CA PRO A 216 -13.80 1.26 0.56
C PRO A 216 -14.52 -0.06 0.85
N PHE A 217 -13.80 -1.05 1.39
CA PHE A 217 -14.35 -2.36 1.73
C PHE A 217 -14.63 -2.55 3.22
N LEU A 218 -14.28 -1.57 4.06
CA LEU A 218 -14.60 -1.59 5.49
C LEU A 218 -15.88 -0.78 5.79
N VAL A 219 -16.62 -1.25 6.78
CA VAL A 219 -17.82 -0.57 7.29
C VAL A 219 -17.81 -0.58 8.81
N ASP A 220 -17.92 0.59 9.42
CA ASP A 220 -18.11 0.73 10.87
C ASP A 220 -19.49 0.17 11.26
N PRO A 221 -19.60 -0.72 12.26
CA PRO A 221 -20.88 -1.26 12.68
C PRO A 221 -21.87 -0.21 13.22
N THR A 222 -21.40 1.00 13.50
CA THR A 222 -22.22 2.13 13.94
C THR A 222 -22.48 3.18 12.86
N SER A 223 -22.10 2.89 11.59
CA SER A 223 -22.38 3.75 10.45
C SER A 223 -23.84 3.71 10.04
N ASP A 224 -24.28 4.76 9.37
CA ASP A 224 -25.60 4.81 8.75
C ASP A 224 -25.75 3.73 7.68
N LEU A 225 -24.68 3.45 6.94
CA LEU A 225 -24.64 2.35 5.97
C LEU A 225 -24.99 1.02 6.63
N ALA A 226 -24.30 0.64 7.71
CA ALA A 226 -24.54 -0.62 8.41
C ALA A 226 -25.96 -0.72 8.99
N ALA A 227 -26.49 0.41 9.48
CA ALA A 227 -27.83 0.46 10.07
C ALA A 227 -28.95 0.33 9.03
N ARG A 228 -28.77 0.92 7.82
CA ARG A 228 -29.79 0.93 6.76
C ARG A 228 -29.71 -0.30 5.86
N HIS A 229 -28.53 -0.84 5.65
CA HIS A 229 -28.25 -1.90 4.67
C HIS A 229 -27.41 -3.04 5.26
N PRO A 230 -27.89 -3.71 6.32
CA PRO A 230 -27.17 -4.85 6.91
C PRO A 230 -27.02 -6.02 5.95
N ASP A 231 -27.86 -6.11 4.93
CA ASP A 231 -27.83 -7.09 3.85
C ASP A 231 -26.70 -6.85 2.83
N TRP A 232 -26.07 -5.67 2.82
CA TRP A 232 -24.91 -5.35 1.99
C TRP A 232 -23.58 -5.81 2.61
N LEU A 233 -23.63 -6.40 3.79
CA LEU A 233 -22.44 -6.78 4.55
C LEU A 233 -22.22 -8.28 4.54
N LEU A 234 -20.97 -8.71 4.42
CA LEU A 234 -20.63 -10.13 4.47
C LEU A 234 -20.94 -10.73 5.85
N ALA A 235 -21.89 -11.65 5.89
CA ALA A 235 -22.32 -12.29 7.13
C ALA A 235 -21.18 -13.11 7.77
N GLY A 236 -20.91 -12.87 9.05
CA GLY A 236 -19.92 -13.64 9.83
C GLY A 236 -18.46 -13.35 9.49
N VAL A 237 -18.17 -12.38 8.61
CA VAL A 237 -16.81 -11.96 8.29
C VAL A 237 -16.38 -10.82 9.22
N ASP A 238 -15.23 -10.98 9.85
CA ASP A 238 -14.60 -10.01 10.76
C ASP A 238 -13.32 -9.49 10.13
N ALA A 239 -13.31 -8.21 9.77
CA ALA A 239 -12.15 -7.54 9.19
C ALA A 239 -11.08 -7.10 10.22
N GLY A 240 -11.23 -7.48 11.48
CA GLY A 240 -10.34 -7.07 12.56
C GLY A 240 -10.83 -5.82 13.29
N THR A 241 -10.04 -5.37 14.26
CA THR A 241 -10.37 -4.21 15.10
C THR A 241 -9.57 -3.00 14.64
N HIS A 242 -10.28 -1.97 14.17
CA HIS A 242 -9.75 -0.67 13.79
C HIS A 242 -10.62 0.43 14.41
N TRP A 243 -10.08 1.58 14.69
CA TRP A 243 -10.78 2.69 15.37
C TRP A 243 -11.54 2.25 16.65
N GLY A 244 -10.97 1.24 17.36
CA GLY A 244 -11.56 0.68 18.58
C GLY A 244 -12.80 -0.20 18.36
N ARG A 245 -13.16 -0.55 17.13
CA ARG A 245 -14.34 -1.36 16.78
C ARG A 245 -13.98 -2.53 15.88
N ARG A 246 -14.76 -3.60 15.97
CA ARG A 246 -14.69 -4.72 15.01
C ARG A 246 -15.36 -4.28 13.73
N MET A 247 -14.59 -4.20 12.65
CA MET A 247 -15.07 -3.72 11.36
C MET A 247 -15.79 -4.82 10.59
N LEU A 248 -16.80 -4.40 9.85
CA LEU A 248 -17.55 -5.22 8.91
C LEU A 248 -16.98 -5.10 7.50
N VAL A 249 -17.33 -6.01 6.61
CA VAL A 249 -16.88 -6.01 5.22
C VAL A 249 -18.06 -5.78 4.29
N LEU A 250 -17.92 -4.82 3.37
CA LEU A 250 -18.89 -4.55 2.31
C LEU A 250 -18.87 -5.70 1.30
N ASP A 251 -20.03 -6.26 0.99
CA ASP A 251 -20.18 -7.31 -0.04
C ASP A 251 -20.32 -6.68 -1.43
N VAL A 252 -19.21 -6.52 -2.14
CA VAL A 252 -19.23 -6.00 -3.52
C VAL A 252 -19.85 -6.95 -4.54
N ALA A 253 -20.18 -8.19 -4.17
CA ALA A 253 -20.97 -9.10 -5.01
C ALA A 253 -22.48 -8.80 -4.90
N HIS A 254 -22.92 -8.12 -3.83
CA HIS A 254 -24.27 -7.61 -3.71
C HIS A 254 -24.43 -6.39 -4.63
N ARG A 255 -25.38 -6.46 -5.56
CA ARG A 255 -25.55 -5.46 -6.62
C ARG A 255 -25.70 -4.03 -6.07
N ASP A 256 -26.60 -3.83 -5.11
CA ASP A 256 -26.89 -2.49 -4.59
C ASP A 256 -25.71 -1.94 -3.78
N ALA A 257 -24.93 -2.79 -3.10
CA ALA A 257 -23.69 -2.40 -2.43
C ALA A 257 -22.62 -1.96 -3.45
N ALA A 258 -22.46 -2.69 -4.55
CA ALA A 258 -21.58 -2.31 -5.65
C ALA A 258 -22.02 -0.99 -6.32
N ASP A 259 -23.32 -0.83 -6.58
CA ASP A 259 -23.89 0.41 -7.15
C ASP A 259 -23.69 1.60 -6.20
N HIS A 260 -23.82 1.40 -4.89
CA HIS A 260 -23.52 2.42 -3.86
C HIS A 260 -22.04 2.80 -3.87
N LEU A 261 -21.12 1.80 -3.83
CA LEU A 261 -19.68 2.08 -3.86
C LEU A 261 -19.30 2.87 -5.13
N ALA A 262 -19.81 2.47 -6.29
CA ALA A 262 -19.61 3.21 -7.53
C ALA A 262 -20.18 4.63 -7.47
N HIS A 263 -21.33 4.81 -6.82
CA HIS A 263 -21.94 6.13 -6.62
C HIS A 263 -21.03 7.04 -5.77
N VAL A 264 -20.46 6.52 -4.67
CA VAL A 264 -19.52 7.27 -3.82
C VAL A 264 -18.34 7.80 -4.63
N PHE A 265 -17.68 6.94 -5.42
CA PHE A 265 -16.51 7.34 -6.18
C PHE A 265 -16.85 8.27 -7.35
N ARG A 266 -17.99 8.08 -8.02
CA ARG A 266 -18.48 9.05 -9.01
C ARG A 266 -18.76 10.42 -8.37
N THR A 267 -19.37 10.45 -7.20
CA THR A 267 -19.62 11.71 -6.47
C THR A 267 -18.32 12.43 -6.13
N PHE A 268 -17.29 11.72 -5.69
CA PHE A 268 -15.96 12.34 -5.50
C PHE A 268 -15.39 12.89 -6.80
N ALA A 269 -15.51 12.15 -7.91
CA ALA A 269 -15.07 12.63 -9.22
C ALA A 269 -15.86 13.89 -9.66
N ASP A 270 -17.18 13.91 -9.45
CA ASP A 270 -18.02 15.08 -9.71
C ASP A 270 -17.65 16.29 -8.85
N TRP A 271 -17.19 16.07 -7.59
CA TRP A 271 -16.65 17.14 -6.75
C TRP A 271 -15.25 17.60 -7.18
N GLY A 272 -14.61 16.86 -8.11
CA GLY A 272 -13.33 17.19 -8.72
C GLY A 272 -12.11 16.60 -8.05
N PHE A 273 -12.29 15.53 -7.29
CA PHE A 273 -11.15 14.70 -6.84
C PHE A 273 -10.57 13.93 -8.03
N THR A 274 -9.24 13.86 -8.07
CA THR A 274 -8.49 13.13 -9.12
C THR A 274 -7.36 12.27 -8.55
N PHE A 275 -7.18 12.25 -7.24
CA PHE A 275 -6.26 11.37 -6.54
C PHE A 275 -7.01 10.63 -5.42
N TYR A 276 -6.94 9.30 -5.45
CA TYR A 276 -7.68 8.45 -4.53
C TYR A 276 -6.73 7.51 -3.80
N LYS A 277 -6.50 7.75 -2.50
CA LYS A 277 -5.86 6.76 -1.62
C LYS A 277 -6.93 5.82 -1.10
N ILE A 278 -6.89 4.57 -1.56
CA ILE A 278 -7.81 3.52 -1.12
C ILE A 278 -7.06 2.56 -0.20
N ASP A 279 -7.53 2.42 1.02
CA ASP A 279 -6.81 1.77 2.11
C ASP A 279 -7.56 0.56 2.68
N PHE A 280 -6.89 -0.20 3.56
CA PHE A 280 -7.45 -1.42 4.16
C PHE A 280 -8.01 -2.41 3.12
N LEU A 281 -7.39 -2.44 1.94
CA LEU A 281 -7.88 -3.20 0.79
C LEU A 281 -7.85 -4.72 1.01
N TYR A 282 -7.12 -5.21 2.02
CA TYR A 282 -7.16 -6.62 2.41
C TYR A 282 -8.57 -7.11 2.73
N ALA A 283 -9.46 -6.23 3.22
CA ALA A 283 -10.84 -6.59 3.54
C ALA A 283 -11.62 -7.04 2.30
N GLY A 284 -11.41 -6.38 1.15
CA GLY A 284 -12.02 -6.77 -0.12
C GLY A 284 -11.55 -8.14 -0.65
N ALA A 285 -10.41 -8.63 -0.18
CA ALA A 285 -9.90 -9.96 -0.56
C ALA A 285 -10.40 -11.09 0.36
N MET A 286 -11.10 -10.78 1.45
CA MET A 286 -11.63 -11.80 2.36
C MET A 286 -12.63 -12.75 1.71
N PRO A 287 -13.56 -12.29 0.85
CA PRO A 287 -14.43 -13.21 0.11
C PRO A 287 -13.73 -13.90 -1.08
N GLY A 288 -12.51 -13.51 -1.43
CA GLY A 288 -11.71 -14.09 -2.50
C GLY A 288 -11.19 -13.06 -3.51
N LEU A 289 -10.20 -13.48 -4.32
CA LEU A 289 -9.51 -12.58 -5.26
C LEU A 289 -10.42 -12.04 -6.37
N ALA A 290 -11.39 -12.83 -6.83
CA ALA A 290 -12.33 -12.39 -7.85
C ALA A 290 -13.18 -11.20 -7.37
N ALA A 291 -13.71 -11.26 -6.14
CA ALA A 291 -14.47 -10.20 -5.52
C ALA A 291 -13.59 -8.95 -5.29
N TYR A 292 -12.36 -9.16 -4.78
CA TYR A 292 -11.38 -8.09 -4.60
C TYR A 292 -11.13 -7.32 -5.90
N ARG A 293 -10.78 -8.02 -6.97
CA ARG A 293 -10.51 -7.38 -8.27
C ARG A 293 -11.75 -6.74 -8.88
N ALA A 294 -12.93 -7.36 -8.73
CA ALA A 294 -14.19 -6.74 -9.17
C ALA A 294 -14.45 -5.41 -8.43
N GLY A 295 -14.21 -5.36 -7.12
CA GLY A 295 -14.33 -4.13 -6.34
C GLY A 295 -13.34 -3.05 -6.77
N LEU A 296 -12.07 -3.40 -7.02
CA LEU A 296 -11.08 -2.45 -7.55
C LEU A 296 -11.43 -1.96 -8.96
N GLN A 297 -11.89 -2.86 -9.85
CA GLN A 297 -12.32 -2.49 -11.20
C GLN A 297 -13.51 -1.52 -11.16
N LEU A 298 -14.48 -1.78 -10.29
CA LEU A 298 -15.63 -0.90 -10.09
C LEU A 298 -15.20 0.51 -9.64
N ILE A 299 -14.20 0.60 -8.74
CA ILE A 299 -13.63 1.90 -8.33
C ILE A 299 -12.94 2.56 -9.53
N ARG A 300 -12.11 1.84 -10.28
CA ARG A 300 -11.41 2.36 -11.46
C ARG A 300 -12.41 2.89 -12.50
N ASP A 301 -13.46 2.12 -12.81
CA ASP A 301 -14.50 2.51 -13.78
C ASP A 301 -15.26 3.76 -13.31
N ALA A 302 -15.44 3.92 -12.00
CA ALA A 302 -16.14 5.08 -11.43
C ALA A 302 -15.32 6.37 -11.48
N VAL A 303 -13.99 6.29 -11.29
CA VAL A 303 -13.10 7.48 -11.26
C VAL A 303 -12.45 7.79 -12.61
N GLY A 304 -12.43 6.82 -13.54
CA GLY A 304 -11.85 6.96 -14.88
C GLY A 304 -10.32 6.81 -14.92
N ASP A 305 -9.77 6.70 -16.13
CA ASP A 305 -8.35 6.39 -16.37
C ASP A 305 -7.40 7.55 -16.06
N GLU A 306 -7.89 8.80 -16.08
CA GLU A 306 -7.09 9.99 -15.77
C GLU A 306 -6.87 10.21 -14.27
N ALA A 307 -7.64 9.50 -13.44
CA ALA A 307 -7.48 9.55 -11.99
C ALA A 307 -6.31 8.68 -11.52
N THR A 308 -5.61 9.16 -10.49
CA THR A 308 -4.56 8.38 -9.82
C THR A 308 -5.16 7.60 -8.65
N VAL A 309 -5.02 6.28 -8.65
CA VAL A 309 -5.43 5.40 -7.56
C VAL A 309 -4.20 4.84 -6.84
N LEU A 310 -4.06 5.16 -5.56
CA LEU A 310 -3.01 4.64 -4.68
C LEU A 310 -3.61 3.60 -3.73
N GLY A 311 -3.13 2.36 -3.84
CA GLY A 311 -3.55 1.26 -2.98
C GLY A 311 -2.72 1.18 -1.69
N CYS A 312 -3.39 0.94 -0.56
CA CYS A 312 -2.78 0.73 0.75
C CYS A 312 -3.48 -0.41 1.50
N GLY A 313 -2.79 -1.10 2.43
CA GLY A 313 -3.34 -2.29 3.07
C GLY A 313 -3.77 -3.37 2.07
N ALA A 314 -3.13 -3.44 0.92
CA ALA A 314 -3.59 -4.13 -0.28
C ALA A 314 -2.84 -5.44 -0.52
N PRO A 315 -3.53 -6.53 -0.89
CA PRO A 315 -2.87 -7.66 -1.54
C PRO A 315 -2.05 -7.17 -2.73
N LEU A 316 -0.73 -7.43 -2.72
CA LEU A 316 0.19 -6.82 -3.69
C LEU A 316 -0.11 -7.28 -5.12
N LEU A 317 0.19 -8.51 -5.44
CA LEU A 317 0.11 -9.00 -6.82
C LEU A 317 -1.30 -8.95 -7.43
N PRO A 318 -2.38 -9.25 -6.69
CA PRO A 318 -3.74 -9.13 -7.22
C PRO A 318 -4.17 -7.72 -7.61
N SER A 319 -3.45 -6.69 -7.14
CA SER A 319 -3.74 -5.28 -7.46
C SER A 319 -3.14 -4.81 -8.79
N ILE A 320 -2.26 -5.61 -9.41
CA ILE A 320 -1.59 -5.26 -10.68
C ILE A 320 -2.63 -4.90 -11.74
N GLY A 321 -2.41 -3.74 -12.37
CA GLY A 321 -3.25 -3.20 -13.44
C GLY A 321 -4.51 -2.47 -12.98
N LEU A 322 -4.79 -2.38 -11.66
CA LEU A 322 -5.96 -1.72 -11.11
C LEU A 322 -5.62 -0.50 -10.23
N VAL A 323 -4.35 -0.34 -9.88
CA VAL A 323 -3.81 0.80 -9.14
C VAL A 323 -2.61 1.39 -9.87
N ASP A 324 -2.41 2.70 -9.74
CA ASP A 324 -1.30 3.44 -10.34
C ASP A 324 -0.11 3.53 -9.40
N ALA A 325 -0.40 3.59 -8.11
CA ALA A 325 0.60 3.62 -7.06
C ALA A 325 0.24 2.62 -5.94
N MET A 326 1.24 2.19 -5.20
CA MET A 326 1.07 1.20 -4.12
C MET A 326 1.96 1.54 -2.94
N ARG A 327 1.38 1.63 -1.74
CA ARG A 327 2.12 1.60 -0.49
C ARG A 327 2.99 0.33 -0.44
N VAL A 328 4.25 0.46 -0.07
CA VAL A 328 5.19 -0.67 -0.03
C VAL A 328 5.77 -0.93 1.36
N GLY A 329 5.18 -0.38 2.38
CA GLY A 329 5.57 -0.56 3.78
C GLY A 329 4.49 -0.12 4.75
N PRO A 330 4.72 -0.26 6.07
CA PRO A 330 3.83 0.26 7.10
C PRO A 330 3.87 1.79 7.15
N ASP A 331 2.96 2.37 7.94
CA ASP A 331 2.91 3.82 8.14
C ASP A 331 4.20 4.35 8.77
N VAL A 332 4.68 5.49 8.26
CA VAL A 332 5.89 6.15 8.75
C VAL A 332 5.74 6.61 10.20
N LEU A 333 4.53 7.00 10.60
CA LEU A 333 4.20 7.38 11.96
C LEU A 333 2.94 6.66 12.44
N GLN A 334 3.03 6.11 13.65
CA GLN A 334 1.87 5.62 14.39
C GLN A 334 1.30 6.73 15.26
N GLN A 335 -0.01 6.71 15.49
CA GLN A 335 -0.67 7.66 16.39
C GLN A 335 -0.18 7.43 17.83
N ALA A 336 0.61 8.38 18.34
CA ALA A 336 1.24 8.30 19.65
C ALA A 336 1.53 9.73 20.17
N PRO A 337 1.75 9.90 21.49
CA PRO A 337 2.06 11.22 22.06
C PRO A 337 3.29 11.91 21.43
N HIS A 338 4.29 11.14 21.05
CA HIS A 338 5.53 11.63 20.42
C HIS A 338 5.97 10.68 19.32
N PRO A 339 5.26 10.62 18.18
CA PRO A 339 5.52 9.66 17.13
C PRO A 339 6.89 9.88 16.50
N GLN A 340 7.65 8.78 16.34
CA GLN A 340 8.91 8.76 15.61
C GLN A 340 8.89 7.65 14.58
N PRO A 341 9.46 7.85 13.38
CA PRO A 341 9.55 6.79 12.40
C PRO A 341 10.53 5.69 12.84
N GLU A 342 10.17 4.45 12.59
CA GLU A 342 11.11 3.33 12.65
C GLU A 342 11.95 3.27 11.36
N THR A 343 12.78 4.29 11.13
CA THR A 343 13.45 4.60 9.87
C THR A 343 14.19 3.41 9.28
N ASP A 344 14.92 2.63 10.08
CA ASP A 344 15.65 1.44 9.59
C ASP A 344 14.71 0.36 9.03
N THR A 345 13.62 0.11 9.72
CA THR A 345 12.61 -0.88 9.31
C THR A 345 11.90 -0.44 8.03
N LEU A 346 11.49 0.84 7.95
CA LEU A 346 10.82 1.41 6.79
C LEU A 346 11.72 1.38 5.55
N ILE A 347 12.97 1.86 5.69
CA ILE A 347 13.96 1.85 4.59
C ILE A 347 14.21 0.42 4.10
N ARG A 348 14.33 -0.53 5.01
CA ARG A 348 14.56 -1.94 4.66
C ARG A 348 13.38 -2.51 3.90
N ILE A 349 12.15 -2.35 4.40
CA ILE A 349 10.95 -2.94 3.77
C ILE A 349 10.70 -2.33 2.39
N ALA A 350 10.63 -1.00 2.29
CA ALA A 350 10.39 -0.32 1.03
C ALA A 350 11.55 -0.52 0.04
N GLY A 351 12.80 -0.59 0.53
CA GLY A 351 13.97 -0.89 -0.28
C GLY A 351 13.94 -2.30 -0.89
N MET A 352 13.47 -3.31 -0.17
CA MET A 352 13.30 -4.67 -0.69
C MET A 352 12.26 -4.75 -1.81
N ARG A 353 11.26 -3.88 -1.82
CA ARG A 353 10.23 -3.77 -2.86
C ARG A 353 10.58 -2.80 -3.99
N SER A 354 11.80 -2.27 -4.02
CA SER A 354 12.24 -1.32 -5.07
C SER A 354 12.15 -1.87 -6.49
N TRP A 355 12.22 -3.18 -6.66
CA TRP A 355 12.07 -3.84 -7.96
C TRP A 355 10.67 -3.67 -8.58
N MET A 356 9.65 -3.35 -7.78
CA MET A 356 8.27 -3.10 -8.21
C MET A 356 8.11 -1.70 -8.82
N ASN A 357 8.91 -0.72 -8.34
CA ASN A 357 8.77 0.68 -8.72
C ASN A 357 8.95 0.92 -10.21
N GLY A 358 7.97 1.59 -10.84
CA GLY A 358 7.97 1.87 -12.28
C GLY A 358 7.79 0.64 -13.17
N ARG A 359 7.51 -0.54 -12.59
CA ARG A 359 7.28 -1.79 -13.30
C ARG A 359 5.90 -2.39 -13.06
N LEU A 360 5.45 -2.38 -11.82
CA LEU A 360 4.11 -2.84 -11.45
C LEU A 360 3.19 -1.65 -11.13
N TRP A 361 3.74 -0.62 -10.52
CA TRP A 361 3.11 0.63 -10.10
C TRP A 361 4.19 1.63 -9.69
N VAL A 362 3.80 2.84 -9.24
CA VAL A 362 4.70 3.75 -8.52
C VAL A 362 4.71 3.37 -7.05
N ASN A 363 5.88 3.04 -6.49
CA ASN A 363 5.99 2.72 -5.06
C ASN A 363 5.69 3.96 -4.20
N ASP A 364 4.90 3.77 -3.15
CA ASP A 364 4.70 4.74 -2.09
C ASP A 364 5.43 4.28 -0.82
N PRO A 365 6.55 4.93 -0.43
CA PRO A 365 7.27 4.61 0.80
C PRO A 365 6.59 5.15 2.06
N ASP A 366 5.48 5.84 1.91
CA ASP A 366 4.78 6.70 2.86
C ASP A 366 5.31 8.14 2.91
N HIS A 367 4.69 8.95 3.77
CA HIS A 367 4.83 10.41 3.76
C HIS A 367 6.24 10.87 4.13
N LEU A 368 6.67 11.93 3.47
CA LEU A 368 7.83 12.72 3.88
C LEU A 368 7.49 13.45 5.18
N VAL A 369 8.16 13.12 6.28
CA VAL A 369 8.01 13.75 7.60
C VAL A 369 9.35 14.34 8.03
N VAL A 370 9.45 15.68 8.02
CA VAL A 370 10.72 16.40 8.22
C VAL A 370 10.62 17.57 9.22
N ARG A 371 9.51 17.67 9.97
CA ARG A 371 9.38 18.65 11.06
C ARG A 371 10.47 18.46 12.11
N ALA A 372 10.85 19.52 12.82
CA ALA A 372 11.97 19.54 13.77
C ALA A 372 11.91 18.45 14.87
N ALA A 373 10.71 17.98 15.22
CA ALA A 373 10.51 16.90 16.20
C ALA A 373 10.95 15.52 15.71
N ILE A 374 11.13 15.30 14.41
CA ILE A 374 11.56 14.02 13.82
C ILE A 374 13.09 13.90 13.88
N ARG A 375 13.59 12.90 14.61
CA ARG A 375 15.03 12.73 14.85
C ARG A 375 15.84 12.43 13.58
N ASP A 376 15.34 11.50 12.76
CA ASP A 376 16.05 10.99 11.57
C ASP A 376 15.53 11.62 10.27
N ARG A 377 15.06 12.89 10.34
CA ARG A 377 14.38 13.57 9.23
C ARG A 377 15.21 13.68 7.95
N GLU A 378 16.53 13.93 8.06
CA GLU A 378 17.42 14.00 6.90
C GLU A 378 17.54 12.65 6.20
N ARG A 379 17.77 11.61 6.98
CA ARG A 379 17.92 10.24 6.48
C ARG A 379 16.63 9.74 5.84
N TRP A 380 15.48 10.08 6.44
CA TRP A 380 14.18 9.74 5.87
C TRP A 380 13.93 10.48 4.56
N ALA A 381 14.19 11.79 4.51
CA ALA A 381 14.07 12.59 3.29
C ALA A 381 14.97 12.07 2.16
N GLU A 382 16.23 11.75 2.45
CA GLU A 382 17.16 11.14 1.49
C GLU A 382 16.63 9.82 0.94
N PHE A 383 16.02 9.00 1.79
CA PHE A 383 15.44 7.72 1.35
C PHE A 383 14.22 7.94 0.46
N VAL A 384 13.26 8.81 0.84
CA VAL A 384 12.09 9.12 0.01
C VAL A 384 12.51 9.66 -1.36
N ASP A 385 13.50 10.55 -1.42
CA ASP A 385 14.06 11.04 -2.70
C ASP A 385 14.63 9.89 -3.55
N ARG A 386 15.42 9.00 -2.93
CA ARG A 386 16.02 7.85 -3.64
C ARG A 386 15.01 6.81 -4.12
N CYS A 387 13.89 6.65 -3.43
CA CYS A 387 12.83 5.74 -3.85
C CYS A 387 12.30 6.08 -5.24
N ALA A 388 12.38 7.36 -5.65
CA ALA A 388 11.86 7.85 -6.92
C ALA A 388 10.39 7.44 -7.17
N GLY A 389 9.65 7.32 -6.07
CA GLY A 389 8.24 6.93 -6.03
C GLY A 389 7.32 8.10 -5.70
N VAL A 390 6.22 7.82 -5.03
CA VAL A 390 5.29 8.83 -4.49
C VAL A 390 6.02 9.69 -3.46
N ALA A 391 5.84 11.00 -3.51
CA ALA A 391 6.44 11.97 -2.60
C ALA A 391 5.37 12.93 -2.07
N LEU A 392 4.69 12.56 -0.99
CA LEU A 392 3.71 13.39 -0.30
C LEU A 392 4.28 13.87 1.03
N SER A 393 4.35 15.19 1.27
CA SER A 393 4.67 15.73 2.59
C SER A 393 3.55 15.43 3.58
N GLY A 394 3.89 14.90 4.75
CA GLY A 394 2.93 14.60 5.82
C GLY A 394 3.01 15.59 6.99
N ASP A 395 3.64 16.74 6.81
CA ASP A 395 3.80 17.74 7.85
C ASP A 395 2.81 18.91 7.71
N ARG A 396 2.57 19.64 8.79
CA ARG A 396 1.92 20.94 8.72
C ARG A 396 2.91 21.95 8.15
N LEU A 397 2.71 22.31 6.88
CA LEU A 397 3.69 23.09 6.11
C LEU A 397 3.99 24.46 6.71
N SER A 398 3.02 25.06 7.40
CA SER A 398 3.18 26.36 8.08
C SER A 398 4.06 26.31 9.33
N GLU A 399 4.33 25.11 9.89
CA GLU A 399 5.14 24.92 11.10
C GLU A 399 6.54 24.33 10.80
N LEU A 400 6.87 24.10 9.54
CA LEU A 400 8.19 23.63 9.17
C LEU A 400 9.24 24.71 9.46
N ASP A 401 10.31 24.29 10.14
CA ASP A 401 11.51 25.11 10.27
C ASP A 401 12.24 25.25 8.91
N GLU A 402 13.22 26.14 8.83
CA GLU A 402 13.99 26.40 7.60
C GLU A 402 14.54 25.09 7.00
N ARG A 403 15.08 24.21 7.85
CA ARG A 403 15.62 22.90 7.41
C ARG A 403 14.53 21.97 6.89
N GLY A 404 13.38 21.92 7.54
CA GLY A 404 12.23 21.14 7.07
C GLY A 404 11.72 21.63 5.72
N LEU A 405 11.65 22.95 5.52
CA LEU A 405 11.30 23.56 4.23
C LEU A 405 12.31 23.22 3.13
N GLU A 406 13.62 23.28 3.42
CA GLU A 406 14.67 22.89 2.48
C GLU A 406 14.53 21.43 2.04
N LEU A 407 14.36 20.51 3.00
CA LEU A 407 14.20 19.08 2.73
C LEU A 407 12.94 18.81 1.91
N THR A 408 11.81 19.43 2.28
CA THR A 408 10.55 19.30 1.54
C THR A 408 10.72 19.81 0.10
N ARG A 409 11.26 21.02 -0.08
CA ARG A 409 11.48 21.60 -1.41
C ARG A 409 12.37 20.70 -2.26
N HIS A 410 13.47 20.20 -1.68
CA HIS A 410 14.38 19.30 -2.40
C HIS A 410 13.66 18.04 -2.93
N VAL A 411 12.91 17.34 -2.07
CA VAL A 411 12.24 16.08 -2.43
C VAL A 411 11.12 16.31 -3.44
N VAL A 412 10.25 17.32 -3.21
CA VAL A 412 9.08 17.54 -4.10
C VAL A 412 9.52 18.06 -5.48
N SER A 413 10.51 18.97 -5.58
CA SER A 413 11.00 19.48 -6.87
C SER A 413 11.68 18.37 -7.69
N ARG A 414 12.41 17.46 -7.05
CA ARG A 414 13.01 16.30 -7.75
C ARG A 414 11.95 15.30 -8.20
N SER A 415 10.92 15.04 -7.40
CA SER A 415 9.80 14.19 -7.79
C SER A 415 9.08 14.79 -8.99
N ARG A 416 8.77 16.10 -8.98
CA ARG A 416 8.15 16.81 -10.11
C ARG A 416 8.98 16.70 -11.39
N SER A 417 10.30 16.85 -11.30
CA SER A 417 11.19 16.72 -12.46
C SER A 417 11.19 15.32 -13.06
N ARG A 418 10.88 14.29 -12.29
CA ARG A 418 10.72 12.90 -12.74
C ARG A 418 9.35 12.66 -13.36
N SER A 419 8.30 13.30 -12.82
CA SER A 419 6.91 13.16 -13.29
C SER A 419 6.65 13.88 -14.63
N GLY A 420 7.46 14.88 -14.99
CA GLY A 420 7.34 15.63 -16.23
C GLY A 420 8.12 15.04 -17.43
N ARG A 421 8.70 13.84 -17.27
CA ARG A 421 9.42 13.11 -18.33
C ARG A 421 8.62 11.90 -18.80
#